data_9866fd30db4fa054ee07a623a7056045
#
_entry.id   9866fd30db4fa054ee07a623a7056045
#
_cell.length_a   1.000
_cell.length_b   1.000
_cell.length_c   1.000
_cell.angle_alpha   90.00
_cell.angle_beta   90.00
_cell.angle_gamma   90.00
#
_symmetry.space_group_name_H-M   'P 1'
#
loop_
_entity.id
_entity.type
_entity.pdbx_description
1 polymer ?
#
loop_
_entity_poly.entity_id
_entity_poly.type
_entity_poly.pdbx_seq_one_letter_code
_entity_poly.pdbx_strand_id
1 'polypeptide(L)'
;MIELVKSSVVFDAESHTYTLGDKKLQGITGMISRQLFPGKYDGVPKFVMNRAADKGSKIHSDCELADLTGIINCIEAENYTFERQNAGYEPLENEYTVSDNEYFASNIDCVWVKDGEISLADIKTTYSLDEEYLSWQLSTYAYLFELQNPTLKVHHIFGVWLRGTKSKLVEVERKAAEELKRLMECEINGSSYITEVATKESTQILPATIIDAIVELEEAAKEIKSQQEEMKEKLKAAMKEHGIKSWDCEQMKVSYTPETTEITFDSKKFKEENEELYNQYLKESSKSDSIRITLKTK
;
A
#
# COMPACT_ATOMS: atom_id res chain seq x y z
N MET A 1 -14.19 -9.24 31.78
CA MET A 1 -14.28 -9.25 30.30
C MET A 1 -14.43 -7.79 29.88
N ILE A 2 -13.59 -7.31 28.98
CA ILE A 2 -13.69 -5.93 28.46
C ILE A 2 -14.87 -5.92 27.47
N GLU A 3 -15.77 -4.96 27.64
CA GLU A 3 -16.92 -4.78 26.78
C GLU A 3 -16.78 -3.45 26.03
N LEU A 4 -16.86 -3.49 24.69
CA LEU A 4 -16.74 -2.33 23.83
C LEU A 4 -18.13 -1.78 23.46
N VAL A 5 -18.27 -0.47 23.47
CA VAL A 5 -19.51 0.23 23.06
C VAL A 5 -19.62 0.20 21.55
N LYS A 6 -20.67 -0.42 21.02
CA LYS A 6 -20.92 -0.47 19.58
C LYS A 6 -21.37 0.90 19.05
N SER A 7 -20.76 1.33 17.95
CA SER A 7 -21.16 2.56 17.24
C SER A 7 -22.53 2.39 16.57
N SER A 8 -23.31 3.49 16.52
CA SER A 8 -24.53 3.58 15.70
C SER A 8 -24.24 3.96 14.25
N VAL A 9 -22.98 4.21 13.90
CA VAL A 9 -22.56 4.55 12.55
C VAL A 9 -22.52 3.29 11.69
N VAL A 10 -23.11 3.40 10.51
CA VAL A 10 -23.08 2.34 9.49
C VAL A 10 -21.92 2.64 8.53
N PHE A 11 -21.04 1.66 8.34
CA PHE A 11 -19.98 1.71 7.35
C PHE A 11 -20.38 0.92 6.11
N ASP A 12 -20.33 1.57 4.96
CA ASP A 12 -20.50 0.94 3.66
C ASP A 12 -19.10 0.72 3.06
N ALA A 13 -18.68 -0.53 3.01
CA ALA A 13 -17.35 -0.93 2.54
C ALA A 13 -17.17 -0.71 1.02
N GLU A 14 -18.25 -0.82 0.21
CA GLU A 14 -18.16 -0.66 -1.24
C GLU A 14 -17.92 0.82 -1.62
N SER A 15 -18.63 1.73 -1.00
CA SER A 15 -18.47 3.18 -1.22
C SER A 15 -17.47 3.84 -0.27
N HIS A 16 -16.96 3.10 0.71
CA HIS A 16 -16.09 3.56 1.79
C HIS A 16 -16.68 4.80 2.50
N THR A 17 -17.96 4.73 2.88
CA THR A 17 -18.68 5.83 3.50
C THR A 17 -19.24 5.47 4.86
N TYR A 18 -19.26 6.47 5.74
CA TYR A 18 -19.80 6.38 7.10
C TYR A 18 -21.08 7.18 7.17
N THR A 19 -22.16 6.60 7.72
CA THR A 19 -23.45 7.28 7.88
C THR A 19 -24.00 7.09 9.30
N LEU A 20 -24.56 8.16 9.86
CA LEU A 20 -25.28 8.15 11.12
C LEU A 20 -26.71 8.63 10.84
N GLY A 21 -27.66 7.70 10.75
CA GLY A 21 -28.96 7.97 10.17
C GLY A 21 -28.82 8.47 8.72
N ASP A 22 -29.36 9.65 8.42
CA ASP A 22 -29.26 10.27 7.09
C ASP A 22 -28.01 11.14 6.91
N LYS A 23 -27.20 11.31 7.96
CA LYS A 23 -26.01 12.17 7.94
C LYS A 23 -24.78 11.39 7.51
N LYS A 24 -24.10 11.86 6.46
CA LYS A 24 -22.77 11.35 6.07
C LYS A 24 -21.69 11.97 6.95
N LEU A 25 -20.84 11.11 7.52
CA LEU A 25 -19.70 11.51 8.34
C LEU A 25 -18.39 11.48 7.51
N GLN A 26 -17.40 12.23 7.99
CA GLN A 26 -16.09 12.27 7.35
C GLN A 26 -15.19 11.16 7.86
N GLY A 27 -14.49 10.47 6.94
CA GLY A 27 -13.48 9.48 7.29
C GLY A 27 -12.18 10.15 7.75
N ILE A 28 -11.58 9.62 8.81
CA ILE A 28 -10.35 10.14 9.42
C ILE A 28 -9.16 10.14 8.45
N THR A 29 -8.94 9.06 7.71
CA THR A 29 -7.83 8.97 6.74
C THR A 29 -7.91 10.05 5.66
N GLY A 30 -9.12 10.36 5.19
CA GLY A 30 -9.37 11.45 4.25
C GLY A 30 -9.07 12.82 4.83
N MET A 31 -9.47 13.10 6.07
CA MET A 31 -9.16 14.32 6.79
C MET A 31 -7.64 14.51 6.94
N ILE A 32 -6.93 13.50 7.44
CA ILE A 32 -5.48 13.54 7.62
C ILE A 32 -4.78 13.83 6.29
N SER A 33 -5.17 13.14 5.22
CA SER A 33 -4.59 13.37 3.90
C SER A 33 -4.78 14.80 3.41
N ARG A 34 -5.97 15.38 3.58
CA ARG A 34 -6.25 16.76 3.16
C ARG A 34 -5.52 17.80 3.99
N GLN A 35 -5.50 17.62 5.31
CA GLN A 35 -5.03 18.62 6.25
C GLN A 35 -3.52 18.61 6.49
N LEU A 36 -2.88 17.42 6.44
CA LEU A 36 -1.48 17.25 6.83
C LEU A 36 -0.58 16.81 5.66
N PHE A 37 -1.15 16.09 4.70
CA PHE A 37 -0.38 15.49 3.60
C PHE A 37 -1.02 15.80 2.23
N PRO A 38 -1.34 17.08 1.94
CA PRO A 38 -1.94 17.43 0.66
C PRO A 38 -0.99 17.06 -0.49
N GLY A 39 -1.55 16.46 -1.53
CA GLY A 39 -0.76 16.02 -2.68
C GLY A 39 0.00 14.70 -2.51
N LYS A 40 -0.18 14.00 -1.38
CA LYS A 40 0.51 12.73 -1.09
C LYS A 40 0.47 11.73 -2.25
N TYR A 41 -0.59 11.70 -3.02
CA TYR A 41 -0.80 10.77 -4.14
C TYR A 41 -0.93 11.48 -5.50
N ASP A 42 -0.50 12.75 -5.58
CA ASP A 42 -0.54 13.50 -6.83
C ASP A 42 0.37 12.82 -7.88
N GLY A 43 -0.18 12.67 -9.10
CA GLY A 43 0.54 12.00 -10.19
C GLY A 43 0.49 10.48 -10.19
N VAL A 44 -0.03 9.83 -9.12
CA VAL A 44 -0.21 8.37 -9.11
C VAL A 44 -1.44 7.99 -9.94
N PRO A 45 -1.30 7.13 -10.99
CA PRO A 45 -2.43 6.69 -11.78
C PRO A 45 -3.48 5.96 -10.94
N LYS A 46 -4.77 6.24 -11.20
CA LYS A 46 -5.88 5.63 -10.44
C LYS A 46 -5.85 4.10 -10.43
N PHE A 47 -5.47 3.47 -11.55
CA PHE A 47 -5.43 2.00 -11.61
C PHE A 47 -4.38 1.39 -10.66
N VAL A 48 -3.27 2.10 -10.42
CA VAL A 48 -2.23 1.69 -9.45
C VAL A 48 -2.77 1.79 -8.03
N MET A 49 -3.42 2.93 -7.72
CA MET A 49 -4.05 3.14 -6.41
C MET A 49 -5.13 2.09 -6.14
N ASN A 50 -6.01 1.82 -7.10
CA ASN A 50 -7.07 0.82 -6.96
C ASN A 50 -6.48 -0.57 -6.71
N ARG A 51 -5.46 -0.97 -7.48
CA ARG A 51 -4.81 -2.26 -7.32
C ARG A 51 -4.14 -2.42 -5.95
N ALA A 52 -3.45 -1.38 -5.47
CA ALA A 52 -2.85 -1.36 -4.13
C ALA A 52 -3.93 -1.47 -3.04
N ALA A 53 -5.05 -0.74 -3.21
CA ALA A 53 -6.19 -0.81 -2.31
C ALA A 53 -6.84 -2.20 -2.29
N ASP A 54 -7.09 -2.82 -3.46
CA ASP A 54 -7.67 -4.17 -3.57
C ASP A 54 -6.79 -5.21 -2.89
N LYS A 55 -5.46 -5.14 -3.13
CA LYS A 55 -4.49 -6.02 -2.47
C LYS A 55 -4.48 -5.80 -0.95
N GLY A 56 -4.47 -4.55 -0.51
CA GLY A 56 -4.51 -4.19 0.90
C GLY A 56 -5.77 -4.74 1.58
N SER A 57 -6.95 -4.46 1.02
CA SER A 57 -8.24 -4.91 1.57
C SER A 57 -8.31 -6.43 1.70
N LYS A 58 -7.76 -7.17 0.72
CA LYS A 58 -7.69 -8.63 0.81
C LYS A 58 -6.81 -9.10 1.98
N ILE A 59 -5.65 -8.49 2.18
CA ILE A 59 -4.74 -8.83 3.28
C ILE A 59 -5.39 -8.50 4.64
N HIS A 60 -6.07 -7.35 4.77
CA HIS A 60 -6.82 -7.00 5.97
C HIS A 60 -7.88 -8.05 6.30
N SER A 61 -8.68 -8.46 5.30
CA SER A 61 -9.69 -9.52 5.48
C SER A 61 -9.09 -10.88 5.85
N ASP A 62 -7.93 -11.25 5.30
CA ASP A 62 -7.22 -12.49 5.67
C ASP A 62 -6.66 -12.41 7.11
N CYS A 63 -6.22 -11.24 7.58
CA CYS A 63 -5.77 -11.03 8.97
C CYS A 63 -6.95 -11.08 9.95
N GLU A 64 -8.08 -10.44 9.63
CA GLU A 64 -9.31 -10.53 10.40
C GLU A 64 -9.80 -11.98 10.51
N LEU A 65 -9.81 -12.73 9.41
CA LEU A 65 -10.17 -14.14 9.39
C LEU A 65 -9.26 -14.97 10.30
N ALA A 66 -7.95 -14.68 10.30
CA ALA A 66 -7.00 -15.34 11.18
C ALA A 66 -7.30 -15.09 12.66
N ASP A 67 -7.67 -13.86 13.03
CA ASP A 67 -8.06 -13.51 14.40
C ASP A 67 -9.37 -14.21 14.83
N LEU A 68 -10.37 -14.21 13.94
CA LEU A 68 -11.70 -14.75 14.25
C LEU A 68 -11.75 -16.30 14.28
N THR A 69 -10.96 -16.96 13.44
CA THR A 69 -11.10 -18.41 13.19
C THR A 69 -9.82 -19.21 13.35
N GLY A 70 -8.66 -18.54 13.39
CA GLY A 70 -7.34 -19.18 13.33
C GLY A 70 -6.96 -19.70 11.95
N ILE A 71 -7.74 -19.41 10.89
CA ILE A 71 -7.45 -19.83 9.51
C ILE A 71 -6.50 -18.82 8.87
N ILE A 72 -5.36 -19.29 8.39
CA ILE A 72 -4.32 -18.49 7.73
C ILE A 72 -4.32 -18.81 6.24
N ASN A 73 -4.70 -17.84 5.41
CA ASN A 73 -4.85 -18.00 3.97
C ASN A 73 -3.67 -17.46 3.16
N CYS A 74 -2.84 -16.60 3.74
CA CYS A 74 -1.69 -16.00 3.05
C CYS A 74 -0.53 -15.77 4.02
N ILE A 75 0.65 -15.53 3.45
CA ILE A 75 1.88 -15.30 4.22
C ILE A 75 1.81 -14.03 5.06
N GLU A 76 1.12 -12.99 4.58
CA GLU A 76 0.92 -11.76 5.33
C GLU A 76 0.08 -11.99 6.59
N ALA A 77 -0.98 -12.81 6.52
CA ALA A 77 -1.79 -13.16 7.70
C ALA A 77 -1.01 -14.04 8.70
N GLU A 78 -0.11 -14.92 8.21
CA GLU A 78 0.81 -15.67 9.06
C GLU A 78 1.76 -14.72 9.81
N ASN A 79 2.37 -13.79 9.09
CA ASN A 79 3.27 -12.79 9.66
C ASN A 79 2.53 -11.86 10.64
N TYR A 80 1.31 -11.41 10.33
CA TYR A 80 0.46 -10.65 11.22
C TYR A 80 0.23 -11.38 12.55
N THR A 81 -0.19 -12.64 12.46
CA THR A 81 -0.44 -13.48 13.63
C THR A 81 0.83 -13.66 14.47
N PHE A 82 1.97 -13.88 13.81
CA PHE A 82 3.27 -14.02 14.46
C PHE A 82 3.66 -12.74 15.22
N GLU A 83 3.58 -11.56 14.56
CA GLU A 83 3.95 -10.28 15.19
C GLU A 83 3.07 -9.98 16.41
N ARG A 84 1.75 -10.18 16.29
CA ARG A 84 0.80 -9.96 17.39
C ARG A 84 1.07 -10.90 18.56
N GLN A 85 1.19 -12.21 18.32
CA GLN A 85 1.41 -13.23 19.36
C GLN A 85 2.79 -13.07 20.02
N ASN A 86 3.83 -12.79 19.22
CA ASN A 86 5.19 -12.58 19.76
C ASN A 86 5.27 -11.36 20.68
N ALA A 87 4.46 -10.33 20.42
CA ALA A 87 4.32 -9.17 21.29
C ALA A 87 3.39 -9.42 22.49
N GLY A 88 2.70 -10.57 22.54
CA GLY A 88 1.83 -10.99 23.65
C GLY A 88 0.44 -10.37 23.63
N TYR A 89 -0.05 -9.94 22.46
CA TYR A 89 -1.37 -9.37 22.30
C TYR A 89 -2.40 -10.42 21.85
N GLU A 90 -3.62 -10.30 22.40
CA GLU A 90 -4.80 -11.05 21.95
C GLU A 90 -5.76 -10.14 21.23
N PRO A 91 -6.42 -10.60 20.14
CA PRO A 91 -7.43 -9.82 19.44
C PRO A 91 -8.68 -9.68 20.32
N LEU A 92 -9.20 -8.46 20.42
CA LEU A 92 -10.45 -8.18 21.12
C LEU A 92 -11.59 -7.88 20.14
N GLU A 93 -11.32 -7.07 19.11
CA GLU A 93 -12.25 -6.73 18.04
C GLU A 93 -11.46 -6.37 16.77
N ASN A 94 -12.02 -6.66 15.58
CA ASN A 94 -11.51 -6.25 14.29
C ASN A 94 -12.52 -5.33 13.61
N GLU A 95 -12.06 -4.45 12.72
CA GLU A 95 -12.89 -3.50 11.98
C GLU A 95 -13.84 -2.71 12.89
N TYR A 96 -13.32 -2.30 14.06
CA TYR A 96 -14.12 -1.64 15.09
C TYR A 96 -14.44 -0.20 14.70
N THR A 97 -15.71 0.08 14.45
CA THR A 97 -16.19 1.42 14.08
C THR A 97 -16.18 2.35 15.29
N VAL A 98 -15.49 3.49 15.16
CA VAL A 98 -15.46 4.59 16.13
C VAL A 98 -15.98 5.89 15.52
N SER A 99 -16.58 6.75 16.35
CA SER A 99 -17.14 8.02 15.91
C SER A 99 -17.25 9.02 17.07
N ASP A 100 -17.24 10.32 16.74
CA ASP A 100 -17.70 11.39 17.64
C ASP A 100 -19.22 11.55 17.63
N ASN A 101 -19.93 10.75 16.83
CA ASN A 101 -21.37 10.81 16.58
C ASN A 101 -21.85 12.15 15.99
N GLU A 102 -20.95 12.96 15.46
CA GLU A 102 -21.31 14.27 14.92
C GLU A 102 -20.68 14.52 13.55
N TYR A 103 -19.37 14.45 13.41
CA TYR A 103 -18.66 14.82 12.17
C TYR A 103 -17.79 13.70 11.60
N PHE A 104 -17.19 12.87 12.46
CA PHE A 104 -16.13 11.94 12.07
C PHE A 104 -16.45 10.51 12.45
N ALA A 105 -16.02 9.59 11.59
CA ALA A 105 -16.02 8.16 11.88
C ALA A 105 -14.84 7.47 11.18
N SER A 106 -14.46 6.32 11.68
CA SER A 106 -13.51 5.43 11.04
C SER A 106 -13.66 4.00 11.54
N ASN A 107 -13.09 3.06 10.82
CA ASN A 107 -12.87 1.69 11.31
C ASN A 107 -11.43 1.56 11.78
N ILE A 108 -11.26 0.90 12.91
CA ILE A 108 -9.96 0.50 13.47
C ILE A 108 -9.74 -0.94 13.05
N ASP A 109 -8.65 -1.21 12.33
CA ASP A 109 -8.37 -2.55 11.83
C ASP A 109 -8.35 -3.59 12.97
N CYS A 110 -7.61 -3.26 14.05
CA CYS A 110 -7.42 -4.17 15.17
C CYS A 110 -7.50 -3.46 16.53
N VAL A 111 -8.34 -3.96 17.40
CA VAL A 111 -8.33 -3.65 18.83
C VAL A 111 -7.75 -4.85 19.57
N TRP A 112 -6.64 -4.66 20.24
CA TRP A 112 -5.93 -5.71 20.96
C TRP A 112 -5.97 -5.51 22.47
N VAL A 113 -5.75 -6.59 23.20
CA VAL A 113 -5.64 -6.58 24.66
C VAL A 113 -4.40 -7.34 25.10
N LYS A 114 -3.69 -6.77 26.08
CA LYS A 114 -2.59 -7.43 26.79
C LYS A 114 -2.64 -7.00 28.25
N ASP A 115 -2.64 -7.96 29.19
CA ASP A 115 -2.69 -7.71 30.62
C ASP A 115 -3.84 -6.80 31.08
N GLY A 116 -4.93 -6.78 30.32
CA GLY A 116 -6.10 -5.92 30.57
C GLY A 116 -6.01 -4.51 29.98
N GLU A 117 -4.91 -4.16 29.33
CA GLU A 117 -4.67 -2.89 28.66
C GLU A 117 -5.07 -2.97 27.19
N ILE A 118 -5.75 -1.92 26.69
CA ILE A 118 -6.16 -1.81 25.29
C ILE A 118 -5.04 -1.20 24.46
N SER A 119 -4.81 -1.78 23.29
CA SER A 119 -3.96 -1.25 22.24
C SER A 119 -4.68 -1.24 20.90
N LEU A 120 -4.35 -0.31 20.03
CA LEU A 120 -4.88 -0.25 18.68
C LEU A 120 -3.78 -0.56 17.68
N ALA A 121 -4.13 -1.28 16.62
CA ALA A 121 -3.20 -1.54 15.54
C ALA A 121 -3.85 -1.29 14.19
N ASP A 122 -3.04 -0.85 13.23
CA ASP A 122 -3.45 -0.60 11.86
C ASP A 122 -2.50 -1.31 10.90
N ILE A 123 -3.06 -2.05 9.95
CA ILE A 123 -2.32 -2.89 9.00
C ILE A 123 -1.91 -2.05 7.80
N LYS A 124 -0.64 -2.10 7.44
CA LYS A 124 -0.09 -1.39 6.28
C LYS A 124 0.65 -2.35 5.35
N THR A 125 0.28 -2.32 4.06
CA THR A 125 0.87 -3.16 3.01
C THR A 125 1.69 -2.35 2.01
N THR A 126 1.97 -1.08 2.31
CA THR A 126 2.77 -0.14 1.51
C THR A 126 4.23 -0.56 1.42
N TYR A 127 4.97 0.02 0.46
CA TYR A 127 6.40 -0.26 0.29
C TYR A 127 7.23 0.08 1.53
N SER A 128 6.94 1.21 2.14
CA SER A 128 7.51 1.65 3.40
C SER A 128 6.42 2.09 4.37
N LEU A 129 6.68 1.98 5.66
CA LEU A 129 5.78 2.47 6.68
C LEU A 129 5.99 3.97 6.88
N ASP A 130 4.94 4.75 6.66
CA ASP A 130 4.90 6.17 6.98
C ASP A 130 4.48 6.35 8.45
N GLU A 131 5.46 6.34 9.35
CA GLU A 131 5.23 6.37 10.80
C GLU A 131 4.57 7.67 11.25
N GLU A 132 4.86 8.80 10.58
CA GLU A 132 4.23 10.08 10.92
C GLU A 132 2.75 10.12 10.53
N TYR A 133 2.41 9.68 9.33
CA TYR A 133 1.02 9.53 8.91
C TYR A 133 0.25 8.58 9.83
N LEU A 134 0.86 7.45 10.16
CA LEU A 134 0.27 6.43 11.01
C LEU A 134 0.08 6.92 12.45
N SER A 135 1.02 7.70 12.97
CA SER A 135 0.91 8.34 14.28
C SER A 135 -0.32 9.25 14.37
N TRP A 136 -0.56 10.10 13.38
CA TRP A 136 -1.77 10.93 13.31
C TRP A 136 -3.04 10.10 13.19
N GLN A 137 -3.04 9.08 12.33
CA GLN A 137 -4.19 8.20 12.11
C GLN A 137 -4.58 7.47 13.38
N LEU A 138 -3.66 6.73 13.98
CA LEU A 138 -3.91 5.93 15.17
C LEU A 138 -4.18 6.78 16.41
N SER A 139 -3.56 7.96 16.53
CA SER A 139 -3.86 8.90 17.62
C SER A 139 -5.29 9.41 17.54
N THR A 140 -5.77 9.71 16.32
CA THR A 140 -7.17 10.13 16.12
C THR A 140 -8.13 8.98 16.40
N TYR A 141 -7.78 7.75 16.01
CA TYR A 141 -8.56 6.56 16.34
C TYR A 141 -8.62 6.35 17.86
N ALA A 142 -7.51 6.44 18.56
CA ALA A 142 -7.48 6.33 20.01
C ALA A 142 -8.30 7.41 20.70
N TYR A 143 -8.28 8.65 20.19
CA TYR A 143 -9.12 9.72 20.69
C TYR A 143 -10.62 9.42 20.53
N LEU A 144 -11.07 8.98 19.34
CA LEU A 144 -12.47 8.60 19.10
C LEU A 144 -12.85 7.34 19.88
N PHE A 145 -11.95 6.37 20.00
CA PHE A 145 -12.17 5.17 20.79
C PHE A 145 -12.45 5.51 22.26
N GLU A 146 -11.65 6.39 22.86
CA GLU A 146 -11.81 6.84 24.25
C GLU A 146 -13.05 7.71 24.46
N LEU A 147 -13.49 8.46 23.44
CA LEU A 147 -14.79 9.17 23.48
C LEU A 147 -15.95 8.18 23.50
N GLN A 148 -15.89 7.14 22.69
CA GLN A 148 -16.95 6.12 22.59
C GLN A 148 -16.94 5.16 23.78
N ASN A 149 -15.79 4.92 24.40
CA ASN A 149 -15.57 4.02 25.54
C ASN A 149 -14.98 4.79 26.73
N PRO A 150 -15.72 5.62 27.46
CA PRO A 150 -15.16 6.58 28.44
C PRO A 150 -14.45 5.92 29.63
N THR A 151 -14.70 4.64 29.89
CA THR A 151 -14.08 3.88 30.97
C THR A 151 -12.79 3.16 30.55
N LEU A 152 -12.46 3.16 29.25
CA LEU A 152 -11.30 2.49 28.68
C LEU A 152 -10.27 3.52 28.23
N LYS A 153 -8.99 3.10 28.26
CA LYS A 153 -7.87 3.89 27.76
C LYS A 153 -7.06 3.08 26.77
N VAL A 154 -6.56 3.74 25.74
CA VAL A 154 -5.62 3.17 24.78
C VAL A 154 -4.21 3.43 25.30
N HIS A 155 -3.44 2.37 25.54
CA HIS A 155 -2.10 2.46 26.11
C HIS A 155 -1.02 2.49 25.02
N HIS A 156 -1.20 1.70 23.95
CA HIS A 156 -0.24 1.61 22.85
C HIS A 156 -0.94 1.69 21.51
N ILE A 157 -0.25 2.22 20.49
CA ILE A 157 -0.71 2.29 19.12
C ILE A 157 0.36 1.77 18.17
N PHE A 158 0.00 0.81 17.30
CA PHE A 158 0.95 0.07 16.47
C PHE A 158 0.63 0.13 14.98
N GLY A 159 1.66 0.25 14.16
CA GLY A 159 1.59 -0.14 12.76
C GLY A 159 2.04 -1.59 12.58
N VAL A 160 1.23 -2.39 11.91
CA VAL A 160 1.61 -3.73 11.47
C VAL A 160 1.95 -3.64 9.99
N TRP A 161 3.23 -3.55 9.69
CA TRP A 161 3.68 -3.51 8.30
C TRP A 161 3.89 -4.92 7.76
N LEU A 162 3.20 -5.24 6.65
CA LEU A 162 3.19 -6.56 6.03
C LEU A 162 3.52 -6.45 4.54
N ARG A 163 4.54 -7.19 4.08
CA ARG A 163 4.92 -7.22 2.67
C ARG A 163 5.54 -8.55 2.26
N GLY A 164 4.70 -9.45 1.76
CA GLY A 164 5.11 -10.82 1.45
C GLY A 164 5.69 -11.52 2.68
N THR A 165 6.93 -11.99 2.59
CA THR A 165 7.61 -12.68 3.69
C THR A 165 8.16 -11.75 4.78
N LYS A 166 7.95 -10.45 4.67
CA LYS A 166 8.47 -9.45 5.62
C LYS A 166 7.34 -8.88 6.43
N SER A 167 7.63 -8.67 7.71
CA SER A 167 6.74 -8.01 8.65
C SER A 167 7.51 -7.16 9.64
N LYS A 168 6.82 -6.23 10.26
CA LYS A 168 7.34 -5.44 11.36
C LYS A 168 6.17 -4.89 12.17
N LEU A 169 6.21 -5.06 13.47
CA LEU A 169 5.37 -4.36 14.42
C LEU A 169 6.10 -3.10 14.88
N VAL A 170 5.48 -1.93 14.68
CA VAL A 170 6.08 -0.62 15.00
C VAL A 170 5.14 0.12 15.93
N GLU A 171 5.60 0.40 17.14
CA GLU A 171 4.91 1.32 18.04
C GLU A 171 5.17 2.76 17.57
N VAL A 172 4.11 3.55 17.41
CA VAL A 172 4.21 4.96 17.03
C VAL A 172 3.84 5.88 18.17
N GLU A 173 4.43 7.09 18.17
CA GLU A 173 4.16 8.07 19.21
C GLU A 173 2.73 8.63 19.08
N ARG A 174 2.05 8.76 20.21
CA ARG A 174 0.70 9.32 20.27
C ARG A 174 0.76 10.85 20.24
N LYS A 175 -0.01 11.46 19.34
CA LYS A 175 -0.18 12.92 19.26
C LYS A 175 -1.02 13.44 20.44
N ALA A 176 -0.77 14.67 20.87
CA ALA A 176 -1.53 15.29 21.94
C ALA A 176 -2.99 15.52 21.56
N ALA A 177 -3.89 15.35 22.53
CA ALA A 177 -5.34 15.49 22.30
C ALA A 177 -5.72 16.89 21.79
N GLU A 178 -5.01 17.92 22.20
CA GLU A 178 -5.20 19.31 21.76
C GLU A 178 -4.88 19.49 20.29
N GLU A 179 -3.85 18.82 19.79
CA GLU A 179 -3.48 18.85 18.37
C GLU A 179 -4.54 18.15 17.51
N LEU A 180 -5.05 17.01 17.99
CA LEU A 180 -6.11 16.25 17.31
C LEU A 180 -7.41 17.06 17.23
N LYS A 181 -7.83 17.70 18.32
CA LYS A 181 -8.99 18.56 18.35
C LYS A 181 -8.86 19.73 17.36
N ARG A 182 -7.70 20.40 17.37
CA ARG A 182 -7.41 21.49 16.45
C ARG A 182 -7.44 21.03 15.00
N LEU A 183 -6.89 19.83 14.69
CA LEU A 183 -6.94 19.24 13.36
C LEU A 183 -8.37 19.01 12.89
N MET A 184 -9.20 18.40 13.77
CA MET A 184 -10.61 18.14 13.50
C MET A 184 -11.41 19.44 13.34
N GLU A 185 -11.17 20.44 14.17
CA GLU A 185 -11.80 21.78 14.07
C GLU A 185 -11.45 22.48 12.75
N CYS A 186 -10.18 22.41 12.29
CA CYS A 186 -9.79 22.94 11.01
C CYS A 186 -10.56 22.30 9.85
N GLU A 187 -10.74 20.99 9.89
CA GLU A 187 -11.50 20.26 8.88
C GLU A 187 -12.99 20.66 8.89
N ILE A 188 -13.61 20.77 10.06
CA ILE A 188 -15.02 21.19 10.20
C ILE A 188 -15.23 22.60 9.67
N ASN A 189 -14.30 23.52 9.96
CA ASN A 189 -14.40 24.93 9.59
C ASN A 189 -13.89 25.23 8.16
N GLY A 190 -13.36 24.22 7.45
CA GLY A 190 -12.76 24.40 6.13
C GLY A 190 -11.48 25.24 6.13
N SER A 191 -10.79 25.33 7.27
CA SER A 191 -9.48 26.00 7.41
C SER A 191 -8.35 25.00 7.27
N SER A 192 -7.12 25.48 7.01
CA SER A 192 -5.94 24.63 6.89
C SER A 192 -5.21 24.48 8.23
N TYR A 193 -4.90 23.24 8.60
CA TYR A 193 -4.11 22.93 9.79
C TYR A 193 -2.62 23.17 9.59
N ILE A 194 -2.13 23.32 8.35
CA ILE A 194 -0.69 23.43 8.05
C ILE A 194 -0.05 24.45 8.99
N THR A 195 0.70 23.95 9.97
CA THR A 195 1.50 24.75 10.86
C THR A 195 2.86 25.02 10.19
N GLU A 196 3.49 26.18 10.51
CA GLU A 196 4.84 26.52 10.06
C GLU A 196 5.90 25.46 10.43
N VAL A 197 5.54 24.50 11.29
CA VAL A 197 6.40 23.37 11.71
C VAL A 197 6.53 22.30 10.62
N ALA A 198 5.58 22.18 9.68
CA ALA A 198 5.65 21.26 8.56
C ALA A 198 6.71 21.64 7.50
N THR A 199 7.31 22.81 7.63
CA THR A 199 8.40 23.30 6.76
C THR A 199 9.81 22.97 7.26
N LYS A 200 9.97 22.04 8.19
CA LYS A 200 11.30 21.48 8.45
C LYS A 200 11.66 20.56 7.27
N GLU A 201 12.47 21.15 6.38
CA GLU A 201 13.11 20.52 5.24
C GLU A 201 13.50 19.06 5.57
N SER A 202 12.77 18.12 4.99
CA SER A 202 13.27 16.77 4.88
C SER A 202 14.42 16.84 3.88
N THR A 203 15.60 16.44 4.28
CA THR A 203 16.78 16.27 3.41
C THR A 203 16.59 15.13 2.39
N GLN A 204 15.39 14.57 2.26
CA GLN A 204 15.04 13.61 1.22
C GLN A 204 14.76 14.37 -0.07
N ILE A 205 15.60 14.09 -1.08
CA ILE A 205 15.51 14.67 -2.44
C ILE A 205 14.18 14.28 -3.11
N LEU A 206 13.58 13.15 -2.70
CA LEU A 206 12.26 12.68 -3.16
C LEU A 206 11.38 12.35 -1.96
N PRO A 207 10.11 12.80 -1.95
CA PRO A 207 9.14 12.39 -0.94
C PRO A 207 8.97 10.86 -0.93
N ALA A 208 8.84 10.26 0.24
CA ALA A 208 8.64 8.82 0.39
C ALA A 208 7.45 8.31 -0.45
N THR A 209 6.40 9.13 -0.58
CA THR A 209 5.21 8.87 -1.39
C THR A 209 5.48 8.71 -2.89
N ILE A 210 6.42 9.48 -3.44
CA ILE A 210 6.84 9.33 -4.85
C ILE A 210 7.61 8.02 -5.02
N ILE A 211 8.44 7.68 -4.03
CA ILE A 211 9.18 6.40 -4.04
C ILE A 211 8.19 5.22 -4.00
N ASP A 212 7.20 5.27 -3.09
CA ASP A 212 6.16 4.25 -2.98
C ASP A 212 5.38 4.10 -4.29
N ALA A 213 4.95 5.21 -4.89
CA ALA A 213 4.24 5.21 -6.16
C ALA A 213 5.07 4.62 -7.31
N ILE A 214 6.37 4.94 -7.38
CA ILE A 214 7.28 4.37 -8.39
C ILE A 214 7.42 2.86 -8.19
N VAL A 215 7.59 2.41 -6.95
CA VAL A 215 7.74 0.98 -6.65
C VAL A 215 6.48 0.20 -7.02
N GLU A 216 5.28 0.70 -6.67
CA GLU A 216 4.01 0.07 -7.03
C GLU A 216 3.83 0.02 -8.57
N LEU A 217 4.22 1.06 -9.30
CA LEU A 217 4.21 1.07 -10.76
C LEU A 217 5.15 0.03 -11.35
N GLU A 218 6.37 -0.07 -10.86
CA GLU A 218 7.36 -1.04 -11.34
C GLU A 218 6.94 -2.49 -11.03
N GLU A 219 6.38 -2.75 -9.85
CA GLU A 219 5.83 -4.06 -9.50
C GLU A 219 4.64 -4.43 -10.39
N ALA A 220 3.71 -3.51 -10.62
CA ALA A 220 2.58 -3.72 -11.51
C ALA A 220 3.05 -3.99 -12.96
N ALA A 221 4.04 -3.23 -13.45
CA ALA A 221 4.62 -3.43 -14.77
C ALA A 221 5.29 -4.79 -14.90
N LYS A 222 6.01 -5.24 -13.87
CA LYS A 222 6.66 -6.55 -13.82
C LYS A 222 5.64 -7.69 -13.87
N GLU A 223 4.54 -7.57 -13.12
CA GLU A 223 3.48 -8.58 -13.10
C GLU A 223 2.73 -8.63 -14.43
N ILE A 224 2.36 -7.48 -15.01
CA ILE A 224 1.74 -7.40 -16.32
C ILE A 224 2.64 -8.04 -17.38
N LYS A 225 3.94 -7.74 -17.35
CA LYS A 225 4.91 -8.34 -18.26
C LYS A 225 4.99 -9.85 -18.10
N SER A 226 4.98 -10.36 -16.86
CA SER A 226 4.97 -11.80 -16.58
C SER A 226 3.71 -12.46 -17.15
N GLN A 227 2.54 -11.86 -16.95
CA GLN A 227 1.27 -12.36 -17.50
C GLN A 227 1.27 -12.34 -19.04
N GLN A 228 1.83 -11.28 -19.64
CA GLN A 228 1.98 -11.22 -21.11
C GLN A 228 2.87 -12.32 -21.64
N GLU A 229 4.01 -12.60 -21.01
CA GLU A 229 4.91 -13.68 -21.44
C GLU A 229 4.24 -15.06 -21.28
N GLU A 230 3.51 -15.30 -20.19
CA GLU A 230 2.74 -16.53 -20.02
C GLU A 230 1.69 -16.71 -21.12
N MET A 231 0.94 -15.64 -21.44
CA MET A 231 -0.05 -15.67 -22.52
C MET A 231 0.60 -15.90 -23.89
N LYS A 232 1.75 -15.27 -24.16
CA LYS A 232 2.51 -15.48 -25.39
C LYS A 232 2.98 -16.92 -25.54
N GLU A 233 3.49 -17.55 -24.46
CA GLU A 233 3.89 -18.95 -24.51
C GLU A 233 2.70 -19.90 -24.72
N LYS A 234 1.55 -19.65 -24.11
CA LYS A 234 0.31 -20.41 -24.36
C LYS A 234 -0.11 -20.29 -25.83
N LEU A 235 -0.09 -19.07 -26.37
CA LEU A 235 -0.45 -18.81 -27.77
C LEU A 235 0.55 -19.47 -28.74
N LYS A 236 1.84 -19.38 -28.46
CA LYS A 236 2.90 -20.03 -29.23
C LYS A 236 2.74 -21.56 -29.22
N ALA A 237 2.43 -22.15 -28.08
CA ALA A 237 2.18 -23.59 -27.96
C ALA A 237 0.97 -24.00 -28.81
N ALA A 238 -0.15 -23.29 -28.74
CA ALA A 238 -1.35 -23.56 -29.54
C ALA A 238 -1.09 -23.41 -31.06
N MET A 239 -0.40 -22.35 -31.45
CA MET A 239 -0.04 -22.13 -32.88
C MET A 239 0.88 -23.23 -33.41
N LYS A 240 1.82 -23.71 -32.60
CA LYS A 240 2.71 -24.83 -32.92
C LYS A 240 1.93 -26.14 -33.08
N GLU A 241 1.04 -26.44 -32.15
CA GLU A 241 0.21 -27.64 -32.14
C GLU A 241 -0.70 -27.72 -33.38
N HIS A 242 -1.30 -26.58 -33.76
CA HIS A 242 -2.19 -26.50 -34.91
C HIS A 242 -1.50 -26.17 -36.23
N GLY A 243 -0.18 -26.02 -36.26
CA GLY A 243 0.59 -25.69 -37.48
C GLY A 243 0.29 -24.30 -38.07
N ILE A 244 -0.23 -23.36 -37.26
CA ILE A 244 -0.61 -22.02 -37.67
C ILE A 244 0.60 -21.08 -37.56
N LYS A 245 0.99 -20.43 -38.66
CA LYS A 245 2.09 -19.45 -38.67
C LYS A 245 1.62 -18.00 -38.52
N SER A 246 0.38 -17.72 -38.85
CA SER A 246 -0.20 -16.38 -38.71
C SER A 246 -1.70 -16.47 -38.49
N TRP A 247 -2.18 -15.67 -37.55
CA TRP A 247 -3.62 -15.51 -37.29
C TRP A 247 -3.95 -14.02 -37.21
N ASP A 248 -5.03 -13.62 -37.84
CA ASP A 248 -5.46 -12.24 -37.94
C ASP A 248 -6.92 -12.11 -37.52
N CYS A 249 -7.23 -11.15 -36.66
CA CYS A 249 -8.58 -10.83 -36.25
C CYS A 249 -8.72 -9.30 -36.13
N GLU A 250 -9.93 -8.81 -35.87
CA GLU A 250 -10.20 -7.36 -35.79
C GLU A 250 -9.29 -6.59 -34.82
N GLN A 251 -8.87 -7.24 -33.70
CA GLN A 251 -8.13 -6.57 -32.63
C GLN A 251 -6.64 -6.76 -32.76
N MET A 252 -6.15 -7.84 -33.37
CA MET A 252 -4.72 -8.12 -33.39
C MET A 252 -4.33 -9.09 -34.51
N LYS A 253 -3.08 -8.98 -34.92
CA LYS A 253 -2.42 -9.97 -35.77
C LYS A 253 -1.31 -10.67 -34.96
N VAL A 254 -1.33 -12.00 -34.97
CA VAL A 254 -0.33 -12.83 -34.30
C VAL A 254 0.45 -13.59 -35.35
N SER A 255 1.78 -13.58 -35.23
CA SER A 255 2.69 -14.34 -36.10
C SER A 255 3.61 -15.20 -35.27
N TYR A 256 3.70 -16.46 -35.63
CA TYR A 256 4.64 -17.42 -35.04
C TYR A 256 5.81 -17.63 -35.98
N THR A 257 7.00 -17.31 -35.52
CA THR A 257 8.25 -17.59 -36.22
C THR A 257 8.93 -18.79 -35.51
N PRO A 258 9.13 -19.91 -36.20
CA PRO A 258 9.86 -21.04 -35.63
C PRO A 258 11.30 -20.66 -35.28
N GLU A 259 11.88 -21.40 -34.37
CA GLU A 259 13.29 -21.26 -34.03
C GLU A 259 14.18 -21.49 -35.26
N THR A 260 15.07 -20.57 -35.54
CA THR A 260 16.01 -20.61 -36.66
C THR A 260 17.40 -20.31 -36.15
N THR A 261 18.40 -20.92 -36.76
CA THR A 261 19.81 -20.58 -36.47
C THR A 261 20.19 -19.38 -37.32
N GLU A 262 20.59 -18.31 -36.69
CA GLU A 262 21.05 -17.09 -37.34
C GLU A 262 22.58 -16.96 -37.12
N ILE A 263 23.30 -16.62 -38.20
CA ILE A 263 24.72 -16.32 -38.11
C ILE A 263 24.84 -14.81 -37.90
N THR A 264 25.32 -14.42 -36.74
CA THR A 264 25.55 -13.02 -36.39
C THR A 264 27.04 -12.71 -36.30
N PHE A 265 27.37 -11.43 -36.57
CA PHE A 265 28.75 -10.97 -36.44
C PHE A 265 29.12 -10.81 -34.96
N ASP A 266 30.18 -11.53 -34.51
CA ASP A 266 30.69 -11.38 -33.17
C ASP A 266 31.61 -10.15 -33.08
N SER A 267 30.98 -9.01 -32.80
CA SER A 267 31.65 -7.72 -32.66
C SER A 267 32.66 -7.68 -31.50
N LYS A 268 32.42 -8.50 -30.46
CA LYS A 268 33.32 -8.58 -29.30
C LYS A 268 34.62 -9.27 -29.66
N LYS A 269 34.50 -10.45 -30.23
CA LYS A 269 35.66 -11.22 -30.70
C LYS A 269 36.40 -10.48 -31.80
N PHE A 270 35.68 -9.83 -32.73
CA PHE A 270 36.34 -9.04 -33.79
C PHE A 270 37.12 -7.85 -33.24
N LYS A 271 36.60 -7.16 -32.21
CA LYS A 271 37.31 -6.08 -31.52
C LYS A 271 38.58 -6.57 -30.83
N GLU A 272 38.55 -7.74 -30.20
CA GLU A 272 39.69 -8.32 -29.50
C GLU A 272 40.79 -8.74 -30.48
N GLU A 273 40.42 -9.26 -31.65
CA GLU A 273 41.36 -9.77 -32.66
C GLU A 273 41.81 -8.70 -33.66
N ASN A 274 41.06 -7.61 -33.86
CA ASN A 274 41.28 -6.58 -34.90
C ASN A 274 40.98 -5.17 -34.40
N GLU A 275 41.58 -4.74 -33.30
CA GLU A 275 41.25 -3.48 -32.59
C GLU A 275 41.40 -2.23 -33.48
N GLU A 276 42.49 -2.16 -34.28
CA GLU A 276 42.72 -1.00 -35.17
C GLU A 276 41.62 -0.88 -36.24
N LEU A 277 41.22 -2.00 -36.82
CA LEU A 277 40.21 -2.04 -37.85
C LEU A 277 38.83 -1.74 -37.24
N TYR A 278 38.54 -2.28 -36.06
CA TYR A 278 37.31 -1.99 -35.34
C TYR A 278 37.13 -0.48 -35.08
N ASN A 279 38.20 0.19 -34.62
CA ASN A 279 38.18 1.62 -34.30
C ASN A 279 37.95 2.50 -35.53
N GLN A 280 38.38 2.10 -36.75
CA GLN A 280 38.11 2.84 -37.99
C GLN A 280 36.61 2.85 -38.36
N TYR A 281 35.81 1.90 -37.87
CA TYR A 281 34.38 1.78 -38.17
C TYR A 281 33.48 2.23 -37.02
N LEU A 282 34.04 2.84 -35.95
CA LEU A 282 33.24 3.44 -34.89
C LEU A 282 32.55 4.70 -35.38
N LYS A 283 31.28 4.81 -35.03
CA LYS A 283 30.45 5.99 -35.30
C LYS A 283 30.05 6.65 -33.98
N GLU A 284 30.31 7.92 -33.84
CA GLU A 284 29.79 8.69 -32.70
C GLU A 284 28.27 8.87 -32.86
N SER A 285 27.55 8.62 -31.78
CA SER A 285 26.11 8.90 -31.67
C SER A 285 25.82 9.54 -30.32
N SER A 286 25.05 10.60 -30.33
CA SER A 286 24.55 11.17 -29.08
C SER A 286 23.46 10.27 -28.48
N LYS A 287 23.52 10.04 -27.19
CA LYS A 287 22.43 9.41 -26.41
C LYS A 287 21.78 10.49 -25.57
N SER A 288 20.46 10.52 -25.56
CA SER A 288 19.71 11.32 -24.60
C SER A 288 19.91 10.77 -23.19
N ASP A 289 19.79 11.62 -22.21
CA ASP A 289 19.75 11.25 -20.80
C ASP A 289 18.61 10.26 -20.54
N SER A 290 18.86 9.34 -19.66
CA SER A 290 17.85 8.36 -19.26
C SER A 290 17.95 8.07 -17.77
N ILE A 291 16.80 7.85 -17.16
CA ILE A 291 16.70 7.34 -15.78
C ILE A 291 16.46 5.83 -15.87
N ARG A 292 17.23 5.08 -15.12
CA ARG A 292 17.00 3.64 -14.93
C ARG A 292 16.60 3.38 -13.50
N ILE A 293 15.41 2.81 -13.31
CA ILE A 293 14.91 2.36 -12.01
C ILE A 293 15.15 0.85 -11.93
N THR A 294 15.70 0.39 -10.81
CA THR A 294 15.89 -1.03 -10.54
C THR A 294 15.46 -1.31 -9.12
N LEU A 295 14.45 -2.15 -8.97
CA LEU A 295 14.02 -2.61 -7.66
C LEU A 295 15.11 -3.47 -7.03
N LYS A 296 15.48 -3.16 -5.79
CA LYS A 296 16.40 -4.00 -5.02
C LYS A 296 15.65 -5.22 -4.52
N THR A 297 15.97 -6.39 -5.04
CA THR A 297 15.61 -7.65 -4.39
C THR A 297 16.55 -7.81 -3.19
N LYS A 298 15.96 -7.80 -1.99
CA LYS A 298 16.69 -8.13 -0.74
C LYS A 298 16.59 -9.60 -0.47
#